data_a07b13246ed8963d26dcb293e723d5dc
#
_entry.id   a07b13246ed8963d26dcb293e723d5dc
#
_cell.length_a   1.000
_cell.length_b   1.000
_cell.length_c   1.000
_cell.angle_alpha   90.00
_cell.angle_beta   90.00
_cell.angle_gamma   90.00
#
_symmetry.space_group_name_H-M   'P 1'
#
loop_
_entity.id
_entity.type
_entity.pdbx_description
1 polymer ?
#
loop_
_entity_poly.entity_id
_entity_poly.type
_entity_poly.pdbx_seq_one_letter_code
_entity_poly.pdbx_strand_id
1 'polypeptide(L)'
;MSRALAAVGVAALTAAFSLFGQPLARADPDTCPPNCDRIPASAWIDPAAIPLDTSYAWPSPAGVAVFLQRPRFRFEEMCASPPTADDPRDFAVAAKANLANPPGQWQLQVQVLHWRGDSWYGGQLADQVLRSAATALRACRLSAPSTSPSITTDEPGRLSSVLSVAGAAPTVLHSYLVSHPQSGTVAELAMWASSPSAENWPVIPDAQVLDALVAPLCAGYIASCR
;
A
#
# COMPACT_ATOMS: atom_id res chain seq x y z
N MET A 1 -0.99 -1.15 -97.08
CA MET A 1 -0.19 -1.87 -96.10
C MET A 1 0.09 -0.91 -94.92
N SER A 2 -0.78 -0.90 -93.94
CA SER A 2 -0.62 0.01 -92.77
C SER A 2 -0.78 -0.86 -91.49
N ARG A 3 0.25 -0.97 -90.71
CA ARG A 3 0.26 -1.67 -89.44
C ARG A 3 -0.15 -0.71 -88.31
N ALA A 4 -1.25 -1.01 -87.66
CA ALA A 4 -1.70 -0.34 -86.48
C ALA A 4 -0.97 -0.95 -85.23
N LEU A 5 -0.30 -0.13 -84.50
CA LEU A 5 0.29 -0.48 -83.22
C LEU A 5 -0.70 -0.18 -82.06
N ALA A 6 -1.12 -1.20 -81.38
CA ALA A 6 -1.96 -1.10 -80.18
C ALA A 6 -1.03 -0.85 -78.94
N ALA A 7 -1.23 0.29 -78.28
CA ALA A 7 -0.61 0.61 -77.06
C ALA A 7 -1.43 0.02 -75.90
N VAL A 8 -0.82 -0.90 -75.12
CA VAL A 8 -1.42 -1.44 -73.92
C VAL A 8 -0.98 -0.54 -72.77
N GLY A 9 -1.91 0.17 -72.17
CA GLY A 9 -1.72 0.98 -70.97
C GLY A 9 -1.77 0.10 -69.71
N VAL A 10 -0.68 -0.02 -68.99
CA VAL A 10 -0.62 -0.65 -67.67
C VAL A 10 -1.00 0.39 -66.62
N ALA A 11 -2.18 0.27 -66.05
CA ALA A 11 -2.61 1.06 -64.90
C ALA A 11 -1.98 0.47 -63.63
N ALA A 12 -1.00 1.14 -63.06
CA ALA A 12 -0.42 0.82 -61.76
C ALA A 12 -1.36 1.32 -60.65
N LEU A 13 -2.06 0.40 -59.98
CA LEU A 13 -2.76 0.67 -58.73
C LEU A 13 -1.75 0.77 -57.59
N THR A 14 -1.42 1.99 -57.16
CA THR A 14 -0.72 2.24 -55.91
C THR A 14 -1.69 2.15 -54.73
N ALA A 15 -1.76 1.01 -54.08
CA ALA A 15 -2.44 0.85 -52.83
C ALA A 15 -1.64 1.59 -51.70
N ALA A 16 -2.10 2.78 -51.35
CA ALA A 16 -1.60 3.50 -50.18
C ALA A 16 -2.04 2.75 -48.91
N PHE A 17 -1.16 1.94 -48.35
CA PHE A 17 -1.31 1.41 -46.99
C PHE A 17 -1.14 2.58 -46.02
N SER A 18 -2.26 3.18 -45.59
CA SER A 18 -2.28 4.06 -44.43
C SER A 18 -2.00 3.21 -43.17
N LEU A 19 -0.75 3.14 -42.76
CA LEU A 19 -0.38 2.68 -41.44
C LEU A 19 -0.97 3.67 -40.43
N PHE A 20 -2.22 3.41 -40.02
CA PHE A 20 -2.73 4.02 -38.81
C PHE A 20 -1.82 3.54 -37.68
N GLY A 21 -0.85 4.37 -37.33
CA GLY A 21 -0.07 4.19 -36.09
C GLY A 21 -1.06 4.20 -34.93
N GLN A 22 -1.43 3.03 -34.48
CA GLN A 22 -2.15 2.92 -33.21
C GLN A 22 -1.25 3.55 -32.14
N PRO A 23 -1.75 4.51 -31.36
CA PRO A 23 -1.00 5.00 -30.23
C PRO A 23 -0.69 3.77 -29.36
N LEU A 24 0.58 3.44 -29.22
CA LEU A 24 1.02 2.46 -28.23
C LEU A 24 0.45 2.95 -26.91
N ALA A 25 -0.48 2.19 -26.34
CA ALA A 25 -1.01 2.46 -25.02
C ALA A 25 0.21 2.43 -24.07
N ARG A 26 0.69 3.62 -23.72
CA ARG A 26 1.75 3.76 -22.73
C ARG A 26 1.10 3.35 -21.41
N ALA A 27 1.54 2.25 -20.84
CA ALA A 27 1.13 1.88 -19.48
C ALA A 27 1.48 3.08 -18.58
N ASP A 28 0.47 3.62 -17.92
CA ASP A 28 0.68 4.66 -16.93
C ASP A 28 1.58 4.07 -15.84
N PRO A 29 2.80 4.61 -15.61
CA PRO A 29 3.71 4.08 -14.60
C PRO A 29 3.14 4.17 -13.17
N ASP A 30 2.11 4.99 -12.96
CA ASP A 30 1.49 5.24 -11.67
C ASP A 30 0.32 4.29 -11.35
N THR A 31 -0.08 3.44 -12.29
CA THR A 31 -1.15 2.46 -12.10
C THR A 31 -0.71 1.05 -12.47
N CYS A 32 -1.36 0.05 -11.88
CA CYS A 32 -1.07 -1.36 -12.11
C CYS A 32 -2.35 -2.16 -12.41
N PRO A 33 -2.32 -3.13 -13.35
CA PRO A 33 -3.33 -4.18 -13.39
C PRO A 33 -3.18 -5.12 -12.16
N PRO A 34 -4.19 -5.92 -11.82
CA PRO A 34 -4.14 -6.81 -10.64
C PRO A 34 -2.98 -7.83 -10.61
N ASN A 35 -2.39 -8.15 -11.76
CA ASN A 35 -1.24 -9.06 -11.88
C ASN A 35 0.12 -8.35 -11.85
N CYS A 36 0.16 -7.10 -11.44
CA CYS A 36 1.36 -6.30 -11.34
C CYS A 36 2.28 -6.83 -10.24
N ASP A 37 3.57 -6.80 -10.46
CA ASP A 37 4.61 -7.22 -9.51
C ASP A 37 5.32 -6.03 -8.82
N ARG A 38 4.66 -4.90 -8.75
CA ARG A 38 5.15 -3.67 -8.10
C ARG A 38 4.03 -2.98 -7.33
N ILE A 39 4.42 -2.10 -6.42
CA ILE A 39 3.51 -1.15 -5.78
C ILE A 39 3.57 0.16 -6.56
N PRO A 40 2.49 0.59 -7.24
CA PRO A 40 2.48 1.83 -8.00
C PRO A 40 2.53 3.05 -7.08
N ALA A 41 3.06 4.16 -7.57
CA ALA A 41 3.16 5.39 -6.79
C ALA A 41 1.79 5.89 -6.31
N SER A 42 0.76 5.68 -7.10
CA SER A 42 -0.63 6.06 -6.79
C SER A 42 -1.32 5.17 -5.74
N ALA A 43 -0.71 4.07 -5.29
CA ALA A 43 -1.26 3.21 -4.22
C ALA A 43 -0.89 3.69 -2.80
N TRP A 44 -0.10 4.73 -2.68
CA TRP A 44 0.36 5.25 -1.40
C TRP A 44 -0.54 6.37 -0.89
N ILE A 45 -0.72 6.42 0.42
CA ILE A 45 -1.45 7.53 1.08
C ILE A 45 -0.83 8.87 0.71
N ASP A 46 -1.69 9.87 0.48
CA ASP A 46 -1.27 11.26 0.29
C ASP A 46 -0.61 11.78 1.58
N PRO A 47 0.59 12.36 1.52
CA PRO A 47 1.24 12.97 2.68
C PRO A 47 0.33 13.92 3.48
N ALA A 48 -0.45 14.74 2.80
CA ALA A 48 -1.37 15.69 3.44
C ALA A 48 -2.49 15.03 4.27
N ALA A 49 -2.76 13.72 4.01
CA ALA A 49 -3.74 12.94 4.77
C ALA A 49 -3.09 12.16 5.94
N ILE A 50 -1.76 12.17 6.05
CA ILE A 50 -1.05 11.55 7.17
C ILE A 50 -1.15 12.47 8.40
N PRO A 51 -1.50 11.94 9.59
CA PRO A 51 -1.52 12.74 10.80
C PRO A 51 -0.21 13.49 11.03
N LEU A 52 -0.30 14.70 11.57
CA LEU A 52 0.84 15.58 11.86
C LEU A 52 1.59 16.10 10.61
N ASP A 53 1.05 15.96 9.40
CA ASP A 53 1.69 16.51 8.20
C ASP A 53 1.96 18.01 8.30
N THR A 54 1.07 18.77 8.92
CA THR A 54 1.26 20.22 9.14
C THR A 54 2.50 20.56 9.98
N SER A 55 2.93 19.64 10.86
CA SER A 55 4.13 19.82 11.71
C SER A 55 5.38 19.23 11.08
N TYR A 56 5.25 18.12 10.37
CA TYR A 56 6.41 17.35 9.86
C TYR A 56 6.64 17.50 8.36
N ALA A 57 5.63 17.96 7.59
CA ALA A 57 5.68 18.07 6.13
C ALA A 57 6.20 16.75 5.51
N TRP A 58 5.47 15.66 5.75
CA TRP A 58 5.90 14.33 5.35
C TRP A 58 6.21 14.24 3.86
N PRO A 59 7.39 13.73 3.46
CA PRO A 59 7.63 13.44 2.05
C PRO A 59 6.71 12.32 1.55
N SER A 60 6.50 12.27 0.24
CA SER A 60 5.72 11.19 -0.37
C SER A 60 6.30 9.82 -0.01
N PRO A 61 5.51 8.92 0.62
CA PRO A 61 5.97 7.56 0.93
C PRO A 61 6.45 6.80 -0.31
N ALA A 62 5.81 6.98 -1.46
CA ALA A 62 6.21 6.37 -2.72
C ALA A 62 7.66 6.72 -3.12
N GLY A 63 8.12 7.95 -2.83
CA GLY A 63 9.45 8.43 -3.21
C GLY A 63 10.59 7.84 -2.38
N VAL A 64 10.30 7.29 -1.20
CA VAL A 64 11.30 6.75 -0.26
C VAL A 64 11.09 5.26 0.04
N ALA A 65 10.07 4.65 -0.57
CA ALA A 65 9.74 3.25 -0.36
C ALA A 65 10.82 2.32 -0.93
N VAL A 66 11.07 1.25 -0.20
CA VAL A 66 11.97 0.16 -0.61
C VAL A 66 11.21 -1.17 -0.59
N PHE A 67 11.52 -2.05 -1.53
CA PHE A 67 11.00 -3.42 -1.52
C PHE A 67 11.53 -4.19 -0.31
N LEU A 68 10.70 -5.06 0.24
CA LEU A 68 11.11 -5.93 1.33
C LEU A 68 10.61 -7.36 1.15
N GLN A 69 11.36 -8.26 1.74
CA GLN A 69 10.99 -9.66 1.91
C GLN A 69 10.49 -9.87 3.34
N ARG A 70 9.52 -10.77 3.51
CA ARG A 70 8.95 -11.10 4.83
C ARG A 70 8.45 -9.85 5.57
N PRO A 71 7.48 -9.13 4.99
CA PRO A 71 6.96 -7.90 5.57
C PRO A 71 6.33 -8.16 6.93
N ARG A 72 6.63 -7.28 7.89
CA ARG A 72 6.02 -7.30 9.22
C ARG A 72 5.45 -5.94 9.53
N PHE A 73 4.32 -5.92 10.22
CA PHE A 73 3.71 -4.69 10.70
C PHE A 73 4.47 -4.14 11.91
N ARG A 74 4.46 -2.83 12.09
CA ARG A 74 5.20 -2.19 13.16
C ARG A 74 4.77 -2.65 14.55
N PHE A 75 3.49 -2.86 14.77
CA PHE A 75 2.99 -3.36 16.04
C PHE A 75 3.51 -4.76 16.37
N GLU A 76 3.72 -5.63 15.38
CA GLU A 76 4.24 -6.99 15.60
C GLU A 76 5.67 -6.96 16.17
N GLU A 77 6.47 -5.98 15.75
CA GLU A 77 7.81 -5.77 16.30
C GLU A 77 7.73 -5.33 17.78
N MET A 78 6.82 -4.41 18.10
CA MET A 78 6.61 -3.93 19.48
C MET A 78 5.97 -4.98 20.38
N CYS A 79 5.12 -5.83 19.83
CA CYS A 79 4.51 -6.96 20.55
C CYS A 79 5.41 -8.18 20.64
N ALA A 80 6.61 -8.16 20.05
CA ALA A 80 7.50 -9.33 19.94
C ALA A 80 6.73 -10.57 19.38
N SER A 81 5.77 -10.33 18.46
CA SER A 81 4.96 -11.39 17.88
C SER A 81 5.86 -12.35 17.10
N PRO A 82 5.77 -13.67 17.32
CA PRO A 82 6.61 -14.62 16.59
C PRO A 82 6.24 -14.62 15.09
N PRO A 83 7.20 -14.90 14.20
CA PRO A 83 6.90 -15.20 12.81
C PRO A 83 5.95 -16.39 12.70
N THR A 84 4.99 -16.31 11.81
CA THR A 84 4.05 -17.40 11.52
C THR A 84 4.64 -18.28 10.40
N ALA A 85 4.58 -19.60 10.54
CA ALA A 85 4.89 -20.50 9.45
C ALA A 85 3.83 -20.30 8.33
N ASP A 86 4.27 -20.37 7.07
CA ASP A 86 3.41 -20.20 5.89
C ASP A 86 2.64 -18.87 5.90
N ASP A 87 3.29 -17.80 6.34
CA ASP A 87 2.69 -16.47 6.35
C ASP A 87 2.36 -16.03 4.91
N PRO A 88 1.10 -15.71 4.58
CA PRO A 88 0.73 -15.28 3.23
C PRO A 88 1.51 -14.07 2.73
N ARG A 89 2.03 -13.25 3.63
CA ARG A 89 2.82 -12.06 3.30
C ARG A 89 4.15 -12.39 2.63
N ASP A 90 4.69 -13.59 2.82
CA ASP A 90 5.93 -14.04 2.18
C ASP A 90 5.79 -14.17 0.65
N PHE A 91 4.54 -14.25 0.15
CA PHE A 91 4.21 -14.33 -1.28
C PHE A 91 3.69 -13.00 -1.86
N ALA A 92 3.58 -11.97 -1.03
CA ALA A 92 3.16 -10.64 -1.47
C ALA A 92 4.32 -9.86 -2.09
N VAL A 93 4.01 -9.01 -3.06
CA VAL A 93 4.86 -7.88 -3.40
C VAL A 93 4.71 -6.86 -2.28
N ALA A 94 5.78 -6.50 -1.61
CA ALA A 94 5.73 -5.59 -0.48
C ALA A 94 6.75 -4.46 -0.61
N ALA A 95 6.32 -3.26 -0.26
CA ALA A 95 7.18 -2.10 -0.16
C ALA A 95 6.88 -1.30 1.11
N LYS A 96 7.90 -0.69 1.68
CA LYS A 96 7.84 0.05 2.93
C LYS A 96 8.61 1.36 2.84
N ALA A 97 7.96 2.44 3.24
CA ALA A 97 8.55 3.74 3.49
C ALA A 97 8.78 3.91 4.99
N ASN A 98 10.00 4.21 5.40
CA ASN A 98 10.34 4.57 6.77
C ASN A 98 10.87 5.99 6.80
N LEU A 99 10.30 6.83 7.64
CA LEU A 99 10.66 8.22 7.84
C LEU A 99 11.06 8.39 9.30
N ALA A 100 12.37 8.38 9.52
CA ALA A 100 12.95 8.49 10.85
C ALA A 100 13.22 9.96 11.18
N ASN A 101 12.73 10.40 12.33
CA ASN A 101 12.98 11.70 12.91
C ASN A 101 13.88 11.58 14.16
N PRO A 102 14.45 12.67 14.66
CA PRO A 102 15.18 12.69 15.92
C PRO A 102 14.39 12.09 17.09
N PRO A 103 15.05 11.60 18.14
CA PRO A 103 14.39 11.09 19.35
C PRO A 103 13.41 12.12 19.93
N GLY A 104 12.26 11.65 20.43
CA GLY A 104 11.18 12.48 20.94
C GLY A 104 10.25 13.06 19.87
N GLN A 105 10.56 12.89 18.60
CA GLN A 105 9.68 13.23 17.50
C GLN A 105 8.93 12.00 16.97
N TRP A 106 7.82 12.24 16.27
CA TRP A 106 7.05 11.17 15.64
C TRP A 106 7.82 10.55 14.48
N GLN A 107 7.87 9.24 14.48
CA GLN A 107 8.38 8.39 13.41
C GLN A 107 7.20 7.96 12.56
N LEU A 108 7.43 7.71 11.28
CA LEU A 108 6.40 7.27 10.36
C LEU A 108 6.87 6.02 9.60
N GLN A 109 6.02 5.02 9.51
CA GLN A 109 6.13 3.90 8.60
C GLN A 109 4.84 3.79 7.79
N VAL A 110 4.97 3.68 6.47
CA VAL A 110 3.87 3.27 5.59
C VAL A 110 4.32 2.02 4.85
N GLN A 111 3.47 1.02 4.80
CA GLN A 111 3.75 -0.24 4.11
C GLN A 111 2.56 -0.65 3.25
N VAL A 112 2.84 -1.16 2.06
CA VAL A 112 1.82 -1.70 1.14
C VAL A 112 2.24 -3.10 0.73
N LEU A 113 1.30 -4.03 0.84
CA LEU A 113 1.42 -5.42 0.40
C LEU A 113 0.38 -5.70 -0.67
N HIS A 114 0.77 -6.34 -1.76
CA HIS A 114 -0.12 -6.69 -2.86
C HIS A 114 0.09 -8.14 -3.29
N TRP A 115 -1.01 -8.92 -3.37
CA TRP A 115 -1.01 -10.26 -3.93
C TRP A 115 -1.42 -10.19 -5.39
N ARG A 116 -0.45 -10.43 -6.27
CA ARG A 116 -0.65 -10.44 -7.72
C ARG A 116 -1.44 -11.67 -8.17
N GLY A 117 -2.14 -11.53 -9.30
CA GLY A 117 -2.88 -12.60 -9.92
C GLY A 117 -4.39 -12.45 -9.76
N ASP A 118 -5.06 -13.54 -9.40
CA ASP A 118 -6.50 -13.53 -9.22
C ASP A 118 -6.92 -12.66 -8.03
N SER A 119 -7.74 -11.63 -8.31
CA SER A 119 -8.15 -10.65 -7.30
C SER A 119 -9.02 -11.26 -6.18
N TRP A 120 -9.80 -12.32 -6.48
CA TRP A 120 -10.58 -13.02 -5.46
C TRP A 120 -9.68 -13.73 -4.46
N TYR A 121 -8.66 -14.47 -4.97
CA TYR A 121 -7.71 -15.16 -4.11
C TYR A 121 -6.83 -14.16 -3.33
N GLY A 122 -6.29 -13.15 -4.01
CA GLY A 122 -5.52 -12.07 -3.37
C GLY A 122 -6.31 -11.34 -2.30
N GLY A 123 -7.61 -11.11 -2.55
CA GLY A 123 -8.52 -10.50 -1.58
C GLY A 123 -8.71 -11.34 -0.32
N GLN A 124 -8.82 -12.66 -0.45
CA GLN A 124 -8.90 -13.56 0.71
C GLN A 124 -7.61 -13.54 1.54
N LEU A 125 -6.45 -13.49 0.89
CA LEU A 125 -5.17 -13.38 1.59
C LEU A 125 -5.04 -12.04 2.33
N ALA A 126 -5.48 -10.94 1.72
CA ALA A 126 -5.50 -9.63 2.35
C ALA A 126 -6.37 -9.64 3.64
N ASP A 127 -7.57 -10.18 3.55
CA ASP A 127 -8.46 -10.31 4.70
C ASP A 127 -7.93 -11.29 5.76
N GLN A 128 -7.30 -12.37 5.35
CA GLN A 128 -6.65 -13.30 6.28
C GLN A 128 -5.53 -12.61 7.06
N VAL A 129 -4.68 -11.83 6.39
CA VAL A 129 -3.59 -11.08 7.03
C VAL A 129 -4.15 -10.08 8.04
N LEU A 130 -5.21 -9.34 7.71
CA LEU A 130 -5.83 -8.40 8.65
C LEU A 130 -6.41 -9.11 9.88
N ARG A 131 -7.13 -10.23 9.70
CA ARG A 131 -7.63 -11.03 10.83
C ARG A 131 -6.51 -11.58 11.71
N SER A 132 -5.40 -12.03 11.10
CA SER A 132 -4.23 -12.49 11.83
C SER A 132 -3.59 -11.35 12.62
N ALA A 133 -3.52 -10.15 12.06
CA ALA A 133 -3.05 -8.95 12.74
C ALA A 133 -3.90 -8.60 13.96
N ALA A 134 -5.23 -8.64 13.85
CA ALA A 134 -6.14 -8.41 14.97
C ALA A 134 -5.95 -9.47 16.08
N THR A 135 -5.73 -10.73 15.71
CA THR A 135 -5.44 -11.81 16.67
C THR A 135 -4.09 -11.58 17.38
N ALA A 136 -3.06 -11.21 16.64
CA ALA A 136 -1.73 -10.93 17.19
C ALA A 136 -1.76 -9.71 18.14
N LEU A 137 -2.50 -8.66 17.81
CA LEU A 137 -2.72 -7.51 18.71
C LEU A 137 -3.36 -7.92 20.04
N ARG A 138 -4.41 -8.75 20.00
CA ARG A 138 -5.06 -9.25 21.22
C ARG A 138 -4.13 -10.11 22.08
N ALA A 139 -3.20 -10.83 21.45
CA ALA A 139 -2.22 -11.67 22.12
C ALA A 139 -0.96 -10.89 22.56
N CYS A 140 -0.81 -9.62 22.21
CA CYS A 140 0.41 -8.81 22.38
C CYS A 140 0.94 -8.86 23.82
N ARG A 141 0.07 -8.77 24.83
CA ARG A 141 0.50 -8.80 26.24
C ARG A 141 1.08 -10.15 26.69
N LEU A 142 0.81 -11.21 25.95
CA LEU A 142 1.37 -12.54 26.26
C LEU A 142 2.84 -12.63 25.84
N SER A 143 3.18 -12.03 24.69
CA SER A 143 4.54 -12.02 24.14
C SER A 143 5.36 -10.81 24.60
N ALA A 144 4.74 -9.67 24.88
CA ALA A 144 5.36 -8.44 25.33
C ALA A 144 4.60 -7.86 26.55
N PRO A 145 4.84 -8.32 27.77
CA PRO A 145 4.10 -7.89 28.97
C PRO A 145 4.19 -6.39 29.27
N SER A 146 5.24 -5.71 28.81
CA SER A 146 5.42 -4.26 28.94
C SER A 146 4.59 -3.45 27.95
N THR A 147 3.92 -4.11 26.98
CA THR A 147 3.12 -3.48 25.93
C THR A 147 1.63 -3.61 26.26
N SER A 148 0.92 -2.50 26.19
CA SER A 148 -0.54 -2.44 26.40
C SER A 148 -1.24 -2.01 25.12
N PRO A 149 -1.79 -2.94 24.33
CA PRO A 149 -2.58 -2.63 23.15
C PRO A 149 -3.99 -2.21 23.55
N SER A 150 -4.53 -1.21 22.86
CA SER A 150 -5.92 -0.80 22.86
C SER A 150 -6.40 -0.79 21.41
N ILE A 151 -7.26 -1.74 21.03
CA ILE A 151 -7.88 -1.74 19.71
C ILE A 151 -8.98 -0.71 19.71
N THR A 152 -8.93 0.24 18.79
CA THR A 152 -9.85 1.38 18.68
C THR A 152 -10.85 1.19 17.52
N THR A 153 -10.46 0.44 16.49
CA THR A 153 -11.33 -0.01 15.40
C THR A 153 -11.05 -1.47 15.08
N ASP A 154 -12.11 -2.29 14.94
CA ASP A 154 -12.04 -3.70 14.55
C ASP A 154 -13.29 -4.02 13.72
N GLU A 155 -13.23 -3.67 12.45
CA GLU A 155 -14.32 -3.80 11.49
C GLU A 155 -13.85 -4.60 10.26
N PRO A 156 -14.76 -5.14 9.44
CA PRO A 156 -14.37 -5.79 8.20
C PRO A 156 -13.50 -4.88 7.33
N GLY A 157 -12.28 -5.33 7.03
CA GLY A 157 -11.31 -4.58 6.23
C GLY A 157 -10.57 -3.46 6.95
N ARG A 158 -10.82 -3.22 8.26
CA ARG A 158 -10.29 -2.08 9.00
C ARG A 158 -9.87 -2.46 10.41
N LEU A 159 -8.66 -2.08 10.78
CA LEU A 159 -8.11 -2.32 12.12
C LEU A 159 -7.29 -1.12 12.55
N SER A 160 -7.59 -0.56 13.70
CA SER A 160 -6.73 0.44 14.33
C SER A 160 -6.47 0.13 15.79
N SER A 161 -5.32 0.58 16.26
CA SER A 161 -4.92 0.37 17.65
C SER A 161 -3.94 1.43 18.12
N VAL A 162 -3.95 1.67 19.43
CA VAL A 162 -2.91 2.42 20.13
C VAL A 162 -2.18 1.46 21.06
N LEU A 163 -0.87 1.39 20.94
CA LEU A 163 -0.02 0.60 21.81
C LEU A 163 0.82 1.52 22.67
N SER A 164 0.84 1.25 23.97
CA SER A 164 1.74 1.91 24.92
C SER A 164 2.78 0.89 25.39
N VAL A 165 4.05 1.20 25.22
CA VAL A 165 5.17 0.37 25.66
C VAL A 165 5.80 1.05 26.89
N ALA A 166 5.75 0.38 28.04
CA ALA A 166 6.37 0.86 29.26
C ALA A 166 7.88 0.63 29.23
N GLY A 167 8.66 1.54 29.85
CA GLY A 167 10.13 1.44 29.93
C GLY A 167 10.77 2.75 30.34
N ALA A 168 12.09 2.82 30.26
CA ALA A 168 12.86 4.03 30.57
C ALA A 168 12.53 5.19 29.59
N ALA A 169 12.18 4.85 28.37
CA ALA A 169 11.62 5.77 27.36
C ALA A 169 10.28 5.21 26.88
N PRO A 170 9.17 5.50 27.61
CA PRO A 170 7.85 5.01 27.23
C PRO A 170 7.54 5.41 25.79
N THR A 171 6.99 4.48 25.01
CA THR A 171 6.67 4.71 23.60
C THR A 171 5.19 4.51 23.38
N VAL A 172 4.58 5.37 22.55
CA VAL A 172 3.24 5.20 22.03
C VAL A 172 3.31 4.93 20.52
N LEU A 173 2.51 3.98 20.05
CA LEU A 173 2.32 3.67 18.64
C LEU A 173 0.84 3.81 18.30
N HIS A 174 0.54 4.55 17.26
CA HIS A 174 -0.74 4.51 16.54
C HIS A 174 -0.56 3.66 15.29
N SER A 175 -1.34 2.60 15.17
CA SER A 175 -1.26 1.64 14.07
C SER A 175 -2.61 1.54 13.38
N TYR A 176 -2.61 1.72 12.06
CA TYR A 176 -3.77 1.66 11.18
C TYR A 176 -3.48 0.64 10.08
N LEU A 177 -4.40 -0.28 9.88
CA LEU A 177 -4.31 -1.34 8.88
C LEU A 177 -5.63 -1.43 8.12
N VAL A 178 -5.52 -1.55 6.82
CA VAL A 178 -6.68 -1.79 5.95
C VAL A 178 -6.41 -2.97 5.04
N SER A 179 -7.42 -3.84 4.85
CA SER A 179 -7.45 -4.77 3.73
C SER A 179 -8.38 -4.24 2.65
N HIS A 180 -7.93 -4.32 1.41
CA HIS A 180 -8.72 -3.96 0.23
C HIS A 180 -8.83 -5.18 -0.69
N PRO A 181 -9.85 -6.03 -0.46
CA PRO A 181 -9.98 -7.31 -1.17
C PRO A 181 -10.07 -7.16 -2.69
N GLN A 182 -10.70 -6.09 -3.20
CA GLN A 182 -10.88 -5.86 -4.63
C GLN A 182 -9.54 -5.69 -5.37
N SER A 183 -8.52 -5.18 -4.69
CA SER A 183 -7.17 -5.06 -5.24
C SER A 183 -6.21 -6.14 -4.74
N GLY A 184 -6.64 -7.02 -3.82
CA GLY A 184 -5.74 -7.97 -3.16
C GLY A 184 -4.60 -7.26 -2.42
N THR A 185 -4.92 -6.21 -1.65
CA THR A 185 -3.90 -5.35 -1.03
C THR A 185 -4.17 -5.14 0.46
N VAL A 186 -3.10 -5.04 1.24
CA VAL A 186 -3.11 -4.55 2.62
C VAL A 186 -2.21 -3.33 2.71
N ALA A 187 -2.67 -2.28 3.38
CA ALA A 187 -1.85 -1.11 3.68
C ALA A 187 -1.76 -0.88 5.20
N GLU A 188 -0.60 -0.46 5.65
CA GLU A 188 -0.30 -0.06 7.02
C GLU A 188 0.15 1.39 7.06
N LEU A 189 -0.37 2.15 8.03
CA LEU A 189 0.22 3.37 8.55
C LEU A 189 0.54 3.15 10.02
N ALA A 190 1.79 3.34 10.40
CA ALA A 190 2.25 3.24 11.78
C ALA A 190 3.02 4.51 12.15
N MET A 191 2.62 5.15 13.25
CA MET A 191 3.29 6.33 13.77
C MET A 191 3.60 6.14 15.25
N TRP A 192 4.84 6.39 15.64
CA TRP A 192 5.25 6.22 17.02
C TRP A 192 6.20 7.30 17.49
N ALA A 193 6.16 7.58 18.78
CA ALA A 193 7.07 8.49 19.44
C ALA A 193 7.40 8.01 20.86
N SER A 194 8.61 8.32 21.34
CA SER A 194 8.95 8.18 22.75
C SER A 194 8.37 9.36 23.53
N SER A 195 7.88 9.09 24.75
CA SER A 195 7.32 10.11 25.64
C SER A 195 8.43 10.79 26.48
N PRO A 196 8.35 12.11 26.66
CA PRO A 196 7.39 13.02 26.07
C PRO A 196 7.65 13.24 24.57
N SER A 197 6.59 13.26 23.78
CA SER A 197 6.69 13.59 22.34
C SER A 197 6.74 15.11 22.13
N ALA A 198 7.48 15.52 21.09
CA ALA A 198 7.59 16.96 20.75
C ALA A 198 6.25 17.55 20.33
N GLU A 199 5.41 16.77 19.67
CA GLU A 199 4.07 17.15 19.23
C GLU A 199 3.02 16.20 19.82
N ASN A 200 1.90 16.77 20.26
CA ASN A 200 0.78 15.96 20.73
C ASN A 200 0.07 15.27 19.57
N TRP A 201 -0.44 14.07 19.84
CA TRP A 201 -1.29 13.39 18.85
C TRP A 201 -2.56 14.22 18.57
N PRO A 202 -2.90 14.48 17.31
CA PRO A 202 -4.08 15.27 16.97
C PRO A 202 -5.37 14.53 17.31
N VAL A 203 -6.43 15.30 17.57
CA VAL A 203 -7.77 14.73 17.70
C VAL A 203 -8.30 14.43 16.29
N ILE A 204 -8.06 13.22 15.82
CA ILE A 204 -8.47 12.75 14.50
C ILE A 204 -9.22 11.41 14.65
N PRO A 205 -10.40 11.26 14.02
CA PRO A 205 -11.10 9.97 14.01
C PRO A 205 -10.30 8.90 13.25
N ASP A 206 -10.26 7.68 13.78
CA ASP A 206 -9.63 6.53 13.09
C ASP A 206 -10.16 6.34 11.68
N ALA A 207 -11.46 6.48 11.49
CA ALA A 207 -12.11 6.36 10.19
C ALA A 207 -11.49 7.27 9.12
N GLN A 208 -11.12 8.51 9.49
CA GLN A 208 -10.49 9.44 8.55
C GLN A 208 -9.13 8.93 8.06
N VAL A 209 -8.32 8.37 8.95
CA VAL A 209 -7.00 7.82 8.60
C VAL A 209 -7.15 6.54 7.78
N LEU A 210 -8.07 5.66 8.19
CA LEU A 210 -8.35 4.41 7.48
C LEU A 210 -8.91 4.67 6.08
N ASP A 211 -9.80 5.64 5.92
CA ASP A 211 -10.32 6.05 4.60
C ASP A 211 -9.21 6.59 3.70
N ALA A 212 -8.30 7.40 4.26
CA ALA A 212 -7.16 7.92 3.52
C ALA A 212 -6.18 6.82 3.08
N LEU A 213 -6.08 5.72 3.81
CA LEU A 213 -5.28 4.55 3.42
C LEU A 213 -5.96 3.72 2.32
N VAL A 214 -7.29 3.63 2.30
CA VAL A 214 -8.03 2.86 1.29
C VAL A 214 -8.13 3.59 -0.04
N ALA A 215 -8.37 4.90 -0.01
CA ALA A 215 -8.66 5.70 -1.20
C ALA A 215 -7.63 5.54 -2.35
N PRO A 216 -6.31 5.55 -2.11
CA PRO A 216 -5.32 5.39 -3.15
C PRO A 216 -5.29 3.99 -3.77
N LEU A 217 -5.75 2.96 -3.06
CA LEU A 217 -5.73 1.58 -3.57
C LEU A 217 -6.66 1.40 -4.76
N CYS A 218 -7.76 2.17 -4.81
CA CYS A 218 -8.67 2.20 -5.96
C CYS A 218 -8.01 2.81 -7.21
N ALA A 219 -7.21 3.85 -7.03
CA ALA A 219 -6.50 4.51 -8.14
C ALA A 219 -5.27 3.72 -8.57
N GLY A 220 -4.56 3.12 -7.61
CA GLY A 220 -3.32 2.38 -7.85
C GLY A 220 -3.52 1.09 -8.63
N TYR A 221 -4.64 0.39 -8.41
CA TYR A 221 -4.91 -0.90 -9.04
C TYR A 221 -6.15 -0.82 -9.94
N ILE A 222 -5.93 -0.87 -11.26
CA ILE A 222 -6.97 -0.71 -12.28
C ILE A 222 -8.12 -1.72 -12.08
N ALA A 223 -9.35 -1.22 -12.14
CA ALA A 223 -10.59 -1.99 -11.97
C ALA A 223 -10.82 -2.59 -10.56
N SER A 224 -10.07 -2.17 -9.56
CA SER A 224 -10.23 -2.64 -8.18
C SER A 224 -11.43 -2.01 -7.45
N CYS A 225 -11.92 -0.85 -7.89
CA CYS A 225 -13.12 -0.23 -7.34
C CYS A 225 -14.19 -0.13 -8.43
N ARG A 226 -15.24 -0.93 -8.33
CA ARG A 226 -16.43 -0.93 -9.20
C ARG A 226 -17.67 -0.63 -8.38
#